data_42291192468d5733d100e5bd890cde00
#
_entry.id   42291192468d5733d100e5bd890cde00
#
_cell.length_a   1.000
_cell.length_b   1.000
_cell.length_c   1.000
_cell.angle_alpha   90.00
_cell.angle_beta   90.00
_cell.angle_gamma   90.00
#
_symmetry.space_group_name_H-M   'P 1'
#
loop_
_entity.id
_entity.type
_entity.pdbx_description
1 polymer ?
#
loop_
_entity_poly.entity_id
_entity_poly.type
_entity_poly.pdbx_seq_one_letter_code
_entity_poly.pdbx_strand_id
1 'polypeptide(L)'
;MPFTCGAYLKFTYICKNKKRTMSEYLTLSNSNELIRIAAERLVYVSSDGNYSDIYTCDRQKRTVTLQLGDIEKALERQIKQEEFIRIGKSLIVSVRHVHYINPSKQQIILSDNSTFRFDLTASKKALKQFKELLEQNMEIQ
;
A
#
# COMPACT_ATOMS: atom_id res chain seq x y z
N MET A 1 17.68 10.47 11.22
CA MET A 1 17.43 11.28 11.19
C MET A 1 17.01 11.25 11.33
N PRO A 2 17.16 10.79 11.44
CA PRO A 2 16.79 11.19 11.40
C PRO A 2 16.40 10.94 11.36
N PHE A 3 16.71 10.79 10.70
CA PHE A 3 16.26 11.24 10.52
C PHE A 3 15.68 11.00 10.27
N THR A 4 16.28 10.54 9.91
CA THR A 4 15.66 11.07 9.67
C THR A 4 15.08 11.08 9.36
N CYS A 5 15.61 10.81 9.04
CA CYS A 5 14.92 11.44 8.80
C CYS A 5 14.34 11.61 8.39
N GLY A 6 14.65 11.34 8.36
CA GLY A 6 14.10 12.25 7.84
C GLY A 6 13.32 12.25 7.58
N ALA A 7 13.71 11.83 6.94
CA ALA A 7 13.12 12.57 6.88
C ALA A 7 12.57 12.84 6.93
N TYR A 8 13.08 12.82 6.72
CA TYR A 8 12.61 13.75 7.09
C TYR A 8 11.81 14.14 7.03
N LEU A 9 11.82 13.71 6.44
CA LEU A 9 11.29 14.62 6.61
C LEU A 9 10.43 14.90 6.44
N LYS A 10 10.49 14.57 6.28
CA LYS A 10 9.85 15.14 6.31
C LYS A 10 9.34 15.08 6.74
N PHE A 11 10.42 14.65 7.19
CA PHE A 11 10.08 15.02 7.75
C PHE A 11 9.64 14.97 8.37
N THR A 12 9.76 14.41 7.95
CA THR A 12 9.55 14.82 8.66
C THR A 12 9.08 14.86 9.11
N TYR A 13 9.31 14.88 9.18
CA TYR A 13 9.08 15.40 9.90
C TYR A 13 8.49 15.40 10.36
N ILE A 14 8.66 15.05 10.31
CA ILE A 14 8.29 15.26 10.99
C ILE A 14 7.76 15.25 11.56
N CYS A 15 7.91 15.16 11.82
CA CYS A 15 7.53 15.38 12.53
C CYS A 15 6.96 15.51 12.89
N LYS A 16 6.86 15.45 13.00
CA LYS A 16 6.39 15.56 13.41
C LYS A 16 5.47 15.37 13.91
N ASN A 17 5.61 15.29 13.81
CA ASN A 17 4.89 14.89 14.21
C ASN A 17 4.11 14.37 14.60
N LYS A 18 3.98 14.21 14.64
CA LYS A 18 3.51 13.56 14.85
C LYS A 18 2.86 12.93 15.29
N LYS A 19 2.67 13.12 15.47
CA LYS A 19 2.24 12.36 15.59
C LYS A 19 2.11 11.52 15.73
N ARG A 20 2.41 11.45 15.87
CA ARG A 20 2.46 10.50 15.73
C ARG A 20 2.18 9.60 16.04
N THR A 21 2.58 9.89 16.02
CA THR A 21 2.44 8.87 16.35
C THR A 21 1.66 7.64 16.49
N MET A 22 0.68 7.53 16.47
CA MET A 22 -0.05 6.29 16.57
C MET A 22 -0.15 5.65 15.22
N SER A 23 0.33 4.40 15.11
CA SER A 23 0.19 3.64 13.88
C SER A 23 -1.26 3.23 13.69
N GLU A 24 -1.73 3.31 12.47
CA GLU A 24 -3.03 2.76 12.12
C GLU A 24 -2.85 1.30 11.73
N TYR A 25 -3.86 0.49 12.03
CA TYR A 25 -3.83 -0.94 11.74
C TYR A 25 -5.01 -1.35 10.90
N LEU A 26 -4.76 -2.24 9.96
CA LEU A 26 -5.84 -2.96 9.29
C LEU A 26 -6.15 -4.19 10.12
N THR A 27 -7.38 -4.30 10.58
CA THR A 27 -7.82 -5.44 11.37
C THR A 27 -8.89 -6.20 10.61
N LEU A 28 -8.64 -7.47 10.36
CA LEU A 28 -9.58 -8.35 9.67
C LEU A 28 -9.89 -9.52 10.58
N SER A 29 -11.16 -9.83 10.73
CA SER A 29 -11.60 -10.83 11.70
C SER A 29 -12.68 -11.70 11.10
N ASN A 30 -12.64 -12.99 11.42
CA ASN A 30 -13.75 -13.90 11.13
C ASN A 30 -13.97 -14.77 12.37
N SER A 31 -14.75 -15.84 12.23
CA SER A 31 -15.09 -16.67 13.38
C SER A 31 -13.89 -17.43 13.96
N ASN A 32 -12.83 -17.59 13.18
CA ASN A 32 -11.70 -18.42 13.59
C ASN A 32 -10.43 -17.65 13.88
N GLU A 33 -10.27 -16.46 13.29
CA GLU A 33 -8.99 -15.78 13.44
C GLU A 33 -9.16 -14.27 13.33
N LEU A 34 -8.16 -13.59 13.85
CA LEU A 34 -8.08 -12.13 13.75
C LEU A 34 -6.67 -11.78 13.30
N ILE A 35 -6.56 -10.92 12.29
CA ILE A 35 -5.30 -10.48 11.73
C ILE A 35 -5.20 -8.98 11.90
N ARG A 36 -4.10 -8.51 12.45
CA ARG A 36 -3.82 -7.08 12.57
C ARG A 36 -2.50 -6.78 11.88
N ILE A 37 -2.54 -5.84 10.95
CA ILE A 37 -1.36 -5.46 10.18
C ILE A 37 -1.21 -3.94 10.24
N ALA A 38 -0.03 -3.49 10.67
CA ALA A 38 0.23 -2.05 10.68
C ALA A 38 0.19 -1.52 9.25
N ALA A 39 -0.45 -0.38 9.07
CA ALA A 39 -0.62 0.20 7.73
C ALA A 39 0.72 0.43 7.05
N GLU A 40 1.72 0.84 7.80
CA GLU A 40 3.04 1.12 7.23
C GLU A 40 3.77 -0.13 6.76
N ARG A 41 3.35 -1.29 7.23
CA ARG A 41 3.98 -2.55 6.84
C ARG A 41 3.25 -3.25 5.71
N LEU A 42 2.06 -2.80 5.38
CA LEU A 42 1.25 -3.39 4.32
C LEU A 42 1.74 -2.87 2.97
N VAL A 43 2.15 -3.78 2.07
CA VAL A 43 2.69 -3.40 0.77
C VAL A 43 1.62 -3.47 -0.30
N TYR A 44 1.00 -4.62 -0.47
CA TYR A 44 -0.07 -4.72 -1.45
C TYR A 44 -0.95 -5.93 -1.14
N VAL A 45 -2.12 -5.93 -1.78
CA VAL A 45 -3.07 -7.02 -1.68
C VAL A 45 -3.46 -7.42 -3.10
N SER A 46 -3.45 -8.72 -3.39
CA SER A 46 -3.89 -9.20 -4.68
C SER A 46 -5.06 -10.16 -4.50
N SER A 47 -5.96 -10.16 -5.48
CA SER A 47 -7.10 -11.08 -5.42
C SER A 47 -6.72 -12.42 -6.05
N ASP A 48 -7.32 -13.48 -5.50
CA ASP A 48 -7.11 -14.82 -6.00
C ASP A 48 -8.44 -15.57 -5.86
N GLY A 49 -9.34 -15.37 -6.83
CA GLY A 49 -10.67 -15.94 -6.76
C GLY A 49 -11.47 -15.36 -5.61
N ASN A 50 -11.89 -16.21 -4.69
CA ASN A 50 -12.65 -15.77 -3.52
C ASN A 50 -11.75 -15.40 -2.36
N TYR A 51 -10.44 -15.46 -2.56
CA TYR A 51 -9.46 -15.16 -1.53
C TYR A 51 -8.68 -13.91 -1.90
N SER A 52 -8.00 -13.36 -0.93
CA SER A 52 -7.08 -12.27 -1.16
C SER A 52 -5.77 -12.58 -0.47
N ASP A 53 -4.66 -12.23 -1.11
CA ASP A 53 -3.33 -12.41 -0.55
C ASP A 53 -2.78 -11.05 -0.13
N ILE A 54 -2.43 -10.96 1.14
CA ILE A 54 -1.90 -9.72 1.71
C ILE A 54 -0.39 -9.87 1.88
N TYR A 55 0.35 -8.94 1.31
CA TYR A 55 1.82 -8.95 1.35
C TYR A 55 2.34 -7.82 2.21
N THR A 56 3.27 -8.13 3.08
CA THR A 56 3.86 -7.16 3.99
C THR A 56 5.34 -6.97 3.68
N CYS A 57 5.95 -5.95 4.29
CA CYS A 57 7.31 -5.56 3.96
C CYS A 57 8.37 -6.55 4.42
N ASP A 58 8.02 -7.52 5.25
CA ASP A 58 8.91 -8.61 5.59
C ASP A 58 8.78 -9.79 4.61
N ARG A 59 8.11 -9.54 3.48
CA ARG A 59 7.90 -10.51 2.39
C ARG A 59 7.04 -11.70 2.79
N GLN A 60 6.22 -11.52 3.82
CA GLN A 60 5.26 -12.53 4.20
C GLN A 60 3.98 -12.38 3.40
N LYS A 61 3.33 -13.51 3.17
CA LYS A 61 2.04 -13.53 2.49
C LYS A 61 1.01 -14.14 3.42
N ARG A 62 -0.12 -13.47 3.54
CA ARG A 62 -1.23 -14.02 4.32
C ARG A 62 -2.48 -14.06 3.45
N THR A 63 -3.02 -15.25 3.30
CA THR A 63 -4.24 -15.45 2.51
C THR A 63 -5.46 -15.37 3.42
N VAL A 64 -6.43 -14.57 3.01
CA VAL A 64 -7.68 -14.41 3.77
C VAL A 64 -8.85 -14.72 2.86
N THR A 65 -9.96 -15.17 3.48
CA THR A 65 -11.17 -15.54 2.74
C THR A 65 -12.09 -14.33 2.57
N LEU A 66 -11.53 -13.25 2.09
CA LEU A 66 -12.26 -12.02 1.82
C LEU A 66 -11.98 -11.61 0.39
N GLN A 67 -12.96 -10.98 -0.23
CA GLN A 67 -12.76 -10.44 -1.56
C GLN A 67 -12.06 -9.10 -1.47
N LEU A 68 -11.42 -8.71 -2.56
CA LEU A 68 -10.63 -7.49 -2.58
C LEU A 68 -11.48 -6.26 -2.24
N GLY A 69 -12.74 -6.23 -2.68
CA GLY A 69 -13.62 -5.12 -2.34
C GLY A 69 -13.89 -5.00 -0.85
N ASP A 70 -13.96 -6.14 -0.16
CA ASP A 70 -14.15 -6.11 1.30
C ASP A 70 -12.94 -5.53 2.00
N ILE A 71 -11.75 -5.87 1.52
CA ILE A 71 -10.51 -5.34 2.09
C ILE A 71 -10.40 -3.86 1.78
N GLU A 72 -10.78 -3.45 0.59
CA GLU A 72 -10.78 -2.03 0.23
C GLU A 72 -11.66 -1.23 1.17
N LYS A 73 -12.85 -1.73 1.47
CA LYS A 73 -13.75 -1.04 2.38
C LYS A 73 -13.18 -0.99 3.80
N ALA A 74 -12.55 -2.07 4.23
CA ALA A 74 -11.93 -2.08 5.56
C ALA A 74 -10.81 -1.06 5.65
N LEU A 75 -10.00 -0.95 4.61
CA LEU A 75 -8.94 0.05 4.56
C LEU A 75 -9.50 1.46 4.63
N GLU A 76 -10.59 1.73 3.90
CA GLU A 76 -11.20 3.06 3.93
C GLU A 76 -11.74 3.42 5.29
N ARG A 77 -12.31 2.43 6.01
CA ARG A 77 -12.88 2.69 7.32
C ARG A 77 -11.85 2.80 8.41
N GLN A 78 -10.81 1.97 8.35
CA GLN A 78 -9.89 1.81 9.47
C GLN A 78 -8.62 2.65 9.35
N ILE A 79 -8.25 3.00 8.12
CA ILE A 79 -7.04 3.77 7.89
C ILE A 79 -7.44 5.10 7.27
N LYS A 80 -7.21 6.17 8.03
CA LYS A 80 -7.71 7.48 7.64
C LYS A 80 -6.90 8.17 6.58
N GLN A 81 -5.61 7.86 6.51
CA GLN A 81 -4.77 8.42 5.47
C GLN A 81 -4.98 7.64 4.19
N GLU A 82 -5.03 8.34 3.09
CA GLU A 82 -5.25 7.69 1.81
C GLU A 82 -3.96 7.13 1.27
N GLU A 83 -3.52 6.05 1.87
CA GLU A 83 -2.27 5.41 1.48
C GLU A 83 -2.45 4.24 0.53
N PHE A 84 -3.69 3.80 0.34
CA PHE A 84 -3.94 2.59 -0.45
C PHE A 84 -4.84 2.90 -1.61
N ILE A 85 -4.45 2.44 -2.79
CA ILE A 85 -5.20 2.70 -4.01
C ILE A 85 -5.42 1.39 -4.73
N ARG A 86 -6.65 1.19 -5.17
CA ARG A 86 -6.99 0.00 -5.94
C ARG A 86 -6.62 0.22 -7.41
N ILE A 87 -5.86 -0.71 -7.95
CA ILE A 87 -5.43 -0.68 -9.34
C ILE A 87 -6.15 -1.78 -10.09
N GLY A 88 -7.06 -1.39 -10.97
CA GLY A 88 -7.84 -2.36 -11.72
C GLY A 88 -8.74 -3.18 -10.82
N LYS A 89 -8.89 -4.45 -11.15
CA LYS A 89 -9.82 -5.33 -10.44
C LYS A 89 -9.14 -6.24 -9.44
N SER A 90 -7.82 -6.35 -9.49
CA SER A 90 -7.14 -7.42 -8.77
C SER A 90 -6.05 -6.96 -7.81
N LEU A 91 -5.78 -5.66 -7.71
CA LEU A 91 -4.70 -5.17 -6.88
C LEU A 91 -5.11 -3.98 -6.04
N ILE A 92 -4.60 -3.94 -4.80
CA ILE A 92 -4.59 -2.75 -3.96
C ILE A 92 -3.14 -2.55 -3.56
N VAL A 93 -2.59 -1.35 -3.77
CA VAL A 93 -1.18 -1.10 -3.46
C VAL A 93 -1.06 0.04 -2.47
N SER A 94 0.02 -0.01 -1.68
CA SER A 94 0.39 1.06 -0.78
C SER A 94 1.17 2.11 -1.56
N VAL A 95 0.68 3.32 -1.57
CA VAL A 95 1.31 4.41 -2.32
C VAL A 95 2.72 4.68 -1.80
N ARG A 96 2.91 4.54 -0.49
CA ARG A 96 4.23 4.84 0.09
C ARG A 96 5.33 3.90 -0.39
N HIS A 97 4.97 2.73 -0.88
CA HIS A 97 5.95 1.73 -1.33
C HIS A 97 6.12 1.69 -2.83
N VAL A 98 5.43 2.54 -3.57
CA VAL A 98 5.55 2.56 -5.02
C VAL A 98 6.90 3.12 -5.40
N HIS A 99 7.67 2.34 -6.15
CA HIS A 99 9.01 2.71 -6.57
C HIS A 99 9.07 3.04 -8.06
N TYR A 100 8.29 2.34 -8.88
CA TYR A 100 8.41 2.45 -10.32
C TYR A 100 7.09 2.05 -10.98
N ILE A 101 6.67 2.81 -11.95
CA ILE A 101 5.47 2.51 -12.73
C ILE A 101 5.78 2.71 -14.19
N ASN A 102 5.48 1.69 -15.00
CA ASN A 102 5.64 1.79 -16.46
C ASN A 102 4.42 1.20 -17.13
N PRO A 103 3.46 2.03 -17.54
CA PRO A 103 2.24 1.52 -18.18
C PRO A 103 2.50 0.81 -19.49
N SER A 104 3.48 1.26 -20.26
CA SER A 104 3.78 0.62 -21.56
C SER A 104 4.25 -0.82 -21.37
N LYS A 105 4.99 -1.09 -20.30
CA LYS A 105 5.46 -2.42 -19.98
C LYS A 105 4.49 -3.16 -19.06
N GLN A 106 3.41 -2.51 -18.66
CA GLN A 106 2.43 -3.06 -17.73
C GLN A 106 3.07 -3.51 -16.43
N GLN A 107 4.01 -2.71 -15.93
CA GLN A 107 4.82 -3.07 -14.78
C GLN A 107 4.71 -2.02 -13.69
N ILE A 108 4.62 -2.51 -12.45
CA ILE A 108 4.72 -1.66 -11.27
C ILE A 108 5.63 -2.38 -10.27
N ILE A 109 6.54 -1.63 -9.67
CA ILE A 109 7.47 -2.18 -8.69
C ILE A 109 7.22 -1.49 -7.35
N LEU A 110 7.03 -2.31 -6.34
CA LEU A 110 6.88 -1.84 -4.96
C LEU A 110 8.14 -2.23 -4.20
N SER A 111 8.76 -1.26 -3.55
CA SER A 111 10.05 -1.51 -2.92
C SER A 111 10.33 -0.43 -1.87
N ASP A 112 11.11 -0.81 -0.86
CA ASP A 112 11.64 0.16 0.09
C ASP A 112 13.13 0.43 -0.19
N ASN A 113 13.63 -0.10 -1.30
CA ASN A 113 15.01 0.04 -1.74
C ASN A 113 16.02 -0.68 -0.85
N SER A 114 15.57 -1.53 0.07
CA SER A 114 16.50 -2.27 0.92
C SER A 114 16.02 -3.68 1.24
N THR A 115 14.83 -3.84 1.81
CA THR A 115 14.44 -5.14 2.36
C THR A 115 13.52 -5.94 1.44
N PHE A 116 12.75 -5.28 0.60
CA PHE A 116 11.84 -6.02 -0.27
C PHE A 116 11.73 -5.36 -1.63
N ARG A 117 11.31 -6.17 -2.58
CA ARG A 117 10.97 -5.71 -3.91
C ARG A 117 9.93 -6.65 -4.48
N PHE A 118 8.81 -6.11 -4.91
CA PHE A 118 7.76 -6.87 -5.57
C PHE A 118 7.54 -6.30 -6.96
N ASP A 119 7.69 -7.15 -7.97
CA ASP A 119 7.42 -6.78 -9.36
C ASP A 119 6.04 -7.30 -9.72
N LEU A 120 5.15 -6.39 -10.06
CA LEU A 120 3.77 -6.74 -10.34
C LEU A 120 3.38 -6.30 -11.73
N THR A 121 2.36 -6.95 -12.28
CA THR A 121 1.80 -6.55 -13.56
C THR A 121 0.36 -6.09 -13.38
N ALA A 122 -0.04 -5.12 -14.20
CA ALA A 122 -1.40 -4.65 -14.22
C ALA A 122 -1.70 -4.11 -15.61
N SER A 123 -2.98 -3.87 -15.89
CA SER A 123 -3.35 -3.40 -17.21
C SER A 123 -2.74 -2.03 -17.49
N LYS A 124 -2.46 -1.78 -18.75
CA LYS A 124 -1.88 -0.50 -19.18
C LYS A 124 -2.78 0.66 -18.75
N LYS A 125 -4.09 0.51 -18.94
CA LYS A 125 -5.02 1.56 -18.59
C LYS A 125 -5.02 1.87 -17.09
N ALA A 126 -5.04 0.81 -16.27
CA ALA A 126 -5.05 1.00 -14.83
C ALA A 126 -3.77 1.67 -14.33
N LEU A 127 -2.63 1.25 -14.88
CA LEU A 127 -1.35 1.85 -14.48
C LEU A 127 -1.22 3.28 -14.95
N LYS A 128 -1.76 3.60 -16.13
CA LYS A 128 -1.74 4.97 -16.61
C LYS A 128 -2.56 5.88 -15.70
N GLN A 129 -3.74 5.42 -15.28
CA GLN A 129 -4.56 6.20 -14.38
C GLN A 129 -3.89 6.40 -13.03
N PHE A 130 -3.24 5.37 -12.52
CA PHE A 130 -2.55 5.45 -11.25
C PHE A 130 -1.36 6.40 -11.33
N LYS A 131 -0.59 6.32 -12.42
CA LYS A 131 0.54 7.21 -12.64
C LYS A 131 0.07 8.67 -12.66
N GLU A 132 -1.00 8.95 -13.38
CA GLU A 132 -1.53 10.30 -13.45
C GLU A 132 -1.98 10.81 -12.09
N LEU A 133 -2.60 9.92 -11.31
CA LEU A 133 -3.05 10.30 -9.98
C LEU A 133 -1.87 10.69 -9.08
N LEU A 134 -0.80 9.93 -9.14
CA LEU A 134 0.39 10.23 -8.36
C LEU A 134 1.06 11.52 -8.81
N GLU A 135 1.09 11.76 -10.11
CA GLU A 135 1.68 12.99 -10.65
C GLU A 135 0.89 14.22 -10.20
N GLN A 136 -0.42 14.11 -10.11
CA GLN A 136 -1.24 15.21 -9.64
C GLN A 136 -0.95 15.56 -8.19
N ASN A 137 -0.66 14.55 -7.38
CA ASN A 137 -0.41 14.76 -5.96
C ASN A 137 0.97 15.37 -5.69
N MET A 138 1.85 15.35 -6.67
CA MET A 138 3.18 15.93 -6.48
C MET A 138 3.43 17.11 -7.42
N GLU A 139 2.39 17.69 -7.90
CA GLU A 139 2.50 18.76 -8.88
C GLU A 139 3.05 20.05 -8.30
N ILE A 140 3.33 20.06 -7.06
CA ILE A 140 3.85 21.24 -6.42
C ILE A 140 5.31 21.51 -6.74
N GLN A 141 5.99 20.56 -7.34
CA GLN A 141 7.37 20.85 -7.62
C GLN A 141 7.51 21.89 -8.66
#